data_133e86363230e8cc2df929530c14c0ab
#
_entry.id   133e86363230e8cc2df929530c14c0ab
#
_cell.length_a   1.000
_cell.length_b   1.000
_cell.length_c   1.000
_cell.angle_alpha   90.00
_cell.angle_beta   90.00
_cell.angle_gamma   90.00
#
_symmetry.space_group_name_H-M   'P 1'
#
loop_
_entity.id
_entity.type
_entity.pdbx_description
1 polymer ?
#
loop_
_entity_poly.entity_id
_entity_poly.type
_entity_poly.pdbx_seq_one_letter_code
_entity_poly.pdbx_strand_id
1 'polypeptide(L)'
;MESKDLWILAEERPKKKILVYIIKKFIKDHKIACFIDCIRIIPILNDDKTFTFKYEVKGFDSKVLKEIYIKIVSGYSSFVDYLIFYQDHEPNENDTPIYAIEETKTDDAESRNTGVYQRASKFVYIEYYYPNIKKIMLYNLQVDQKKEATDTNIFGTRCLLTLGVEIDGKRLDHSVMKPFTSIGEVIKAKNSMGLPPASNVPVRLKKIGKLIQVSGRLFKS
;
A
#
# COMPACT_ATOMS: atom_id res chain seq x y z
N MET A 1 8.08 23.42 12.50
CA MET A 1 8.43 22.44 11.46
C MET A 1 8.86 23.24 10.25
N GLU A 2 10.02 22.92 9.69
CA GLU A 2 10.53 23.57 8.48
C GLU A 2 9.63 23.24 7.29
N SER A 3 9.33 24.22 6.44
CA SER A 3 8.44 24.03 5.30
C SER A 3 9.17 23.26 4.21
N LYS A 4 8.58 22.14 3.75
CA LYS A 4 9.14 21.25 2.72
C LYS A 4 8.09 20.84 1.69
N ASP A 5 8.53 20.21 0.62
CA ASP A 5 7.68 19.66 -0.41
C ASP A 5 7.15 18.27 -0.02
N LEU A 6 5.96 17.95 -0.50
CA LEU A 6 5.40 16.59 -0.41
C LEU A 6 5.54 15.92 -1.77
N TRP A 7 6.36 14.88 -1.84
CA TRP A 7 6.56 14.09 -3.04
C TRP A 7 5.76 12.81 -2.99
N ILE A 8 5.02 12.53 -4.06
CA ILE A 8 4.21 11.32 -4.24
C ILE A 8 4.78 10.56 -5.42
N LEU A 9 5.57 9.52 -5.16
CA LEU A 9 5.98 8.57 -6.17
C LEU A 9 4.86 7.56 -6.36
N ALA A 10 4.36 7.42 -7.59
CA ALA A 10 3.20 6.60 -7.89
C ALA A 10 3.44 5.70 -9.11
N GLU A 11 2.90 4.49 -9.09
CA GLU A 11 2.93 3.57 -10.23
C GLU A 11 2.12 4.14 -11.41
N GLU A 12 0.97 4.72 -11.11
CA GLU A 12 0.12 5.43 -12.06
C GLU A 12 -0.39 6.75 -11.48
N ARG A 13 -0.85 7.66 -12.33
CA ARG A 13 -1.39 8.95 -11.87
C ARG A 13 -2.56 8.73 -10.91
N PRO A 14 -2.47 9.19 -9.65
CA PRO A 14 -3.51 8.98 -8.67
C PRO A 14 -4.81 9.67 -9.10
N LYS A 15 -5.95 9.03 -8.84
CA LYS A 15 -7.25 9.69 -8.98
C LYS A 15 -7.35 10.83 -7.97
N LYS A 16 -8.08 11.88 -8.33
CA LYS A 16 -8.23 13.07 -7.47
C LYS A 16 -8.62 12.74 -6.03
N LYS A 17 -9.54 11.80 -5.82
CA LYS A 17 -9.97 11.39 -4.47
C LYS A 17 -8.86 10.73 -3.65
N ILE A 18 -8.00 9.93 -4.30
CA ILE A 18 -6.86 9.29 -3.64
C ILE A 18 -5.82 10.33 -3.28
N LEU A 19 -5.54 11.25 -4.19
CA LEU A 19 -4.64 12.37 -3.93
C LEU A 19 -5.12 13.21 -2.74
N VAL A 20 -6.41 13.56 -2.71
CA VAL A 20 -7.02 14.29 -1.58
C VAL A 20 -6.91 13.47 -0.29
N TYR A 21 -7.11 12.15 -0.34
CA TYR A 21 -6.92 11.27 0.81
C TYR A 21 -5.47 11.33 1.32
N ILE A 22 -4.47 11.18 0.44
CA ILE A 22 -3.04 11.21 0.80
C ILE A 22 -2.70 12.55 1.48
N ILE A 23 -3.11 13.67 0.88
CA ILE A 23 -2.87 15.00 1.44
C ILE A 23 -3.54 15.17 2.80
N LYS A 24 -4.82 14.80 2.93
CA LYS A 24 -5.55 14.88 4.20
C LYS A 24 -4.94 13.98 5.28
N LYS A 25 -4.48 12.80 4.91
CA LYS A 25 -3.81 11.87 5.82
C LYS A 25 -2.52 12.48 6.36
N PHE A 26 -1.69 13.04 5.47
CA PHE A 26 -0.46 13.74 5.85
C PHE A 26 -0.74 14.91 6.80
N ILE A 27 -1.69 15.77 6.44
CA ILE A 27 -2.10 16.93 7.26
C ILE A 27 -2.54 16.48 8.65
N LYS A 28 -3.39 15.46 8.72
CA LYS A 28 -3.91 14.93 9.99
C LYS A 28 -2.80 14.36 10.87
N ASP A 29 -1.94 13.53 10.30
CA ASP A 29 -0.89 12.82 11.05
C ASP A 29 0.18 13.79 11.57
N HIS A 30 0.48 14.82 10.82
CA HIS A 30 1.46 15.85 11.20
C HIS A 30 0.85 17.08 11.86
N LYS A 31 -0.48 17.09 12.09
CA LYS A 31 -1.23 18.21 12.72
C LYS A 31 -0.96 19.56 12.04
N ILE A 32 -0.93 19.54 10.70
CA ILE A 32 -0.65 20.71 9.86
C ILE A 32 -1.94 21.47 9.59
N ALA A 33 -1.91 22.80 9.75
CA ALA A 33 -2.97 23.66 9.25
C ALA A 33 -2.83 23.77 7.72
N CYS A 34 -3.82 23.27 6.99
CA CYS A 34 -3.86 23.34 5.53
C CYS A 34 -5.30 23.48 5.07
N PHE A 35 -5.52 24.43 4.18
CA PHE A 35 -6.78 24.59 3.48
C PHE A 35 -6.68 23.90 2.12
N ILE A 36 -7.69 23.12 1.75
CA ILE A 36 -7.78 22.44 0.46
C ILE A 36 -9.03 22.96 -0.24
N ASP A 37 -8.83 23.58 -1.41
CA ASP A 37 -9.90 24.04 -2.29
C ASP A 37 -10.07 23.07 -3.48
N CYS A 38 -9.98 23.56 -4.68
CA CYS A 38 -10.10 22.76 -5.90
C CYS A 38 -8.73 22.22 -6.35
N ILE A 39 -8.43 20.98 -5.98
CA ILE A 39 -7.19 20.30 -6.39
C ILE A 39 -7.12 20.18 -7.91
N ARG A 40 -6.01 20.66 -8.48
CA ARG A 40 -5.64 20.57 -9.90
C ARG A 40 -4.29 19.87 -10.00
N ILE A 41 -4.14 18.99 -10.97
CA ILE A 41 -2.89 18.27 -11.28
C ILE A 41 -2.39 18.83 -12.61
N ILE A 42 -1.24 19.49 -12.58
CA ILE A 42 -0.67 20.22 -13.70
C ILE A 42 0.62 19.50 -14.12
N PRO A 43 0.76 19.08 -15.39
CA PRO A 43 1.99 18.50 -15.89
C PRO A 43 3.13 19.52 -15.86
N ILE A 44 4.33 19.08 -15.47
CA ILE A 44 5.54 19.89 -15.51
C ILE A 44 6.29 19.54 -16.79
N LEU A 45 6.51 20.56 -17.61
CA LEU A 45 7.33 20.46 -18.82
C LEU A 45 8.75 20.92 -18.50
N ASN A 46 9.74 20.28 -19.09
CA ASN A 46 11.09 20.77 -19.12
C ASN A 46 11.24 21.96 -20.06
N ASP A 47 12.33 22.70 -19.98
CA ASP A 47 12.58 23.87 -20.85
C ASP A 47 12.61 23.52 -22.35
N ASP A 48 13.04 22.32 -22.69
CA ASP A 48 13.02 21.75 -24.05
C ASP A 48 11.62 21.24 -24.48
N LYS A 49 10.59 21.49 -23.66
CA LYS A 49 9.19 21.02 -23.85
C LYS A 49 9.01 19.51 -23.78
N THR A 50 10.00 18.76 -23.31
CA THR A 50 9.83 17.35 -23.01
C THR A 50 9.03 17.14 -21.72
N PHE A 51 8.40 15.97 -21.58
CA PHE A 51 7.57 15.62 -20.43
C PHE A 51 8.13 14.41 -19.70
N THR A 52 8.40 14.56 -18.41
CA THR A 52 9.05 13.54 -17.56
C THR A 52 8.07 12.81 -16.61
N PHE A 53 6.78 12.80 -16.91
CA PHE A 53 5.74 12.21 -16.06
C PHE A 53 5.74 12.77 -14.63
N LYS A 54 6.11 14.04 -14.51
CA LYS A 54 6.08 14.80 -13.27
C LYS A 54 4.92 15.81 -13.31
N TYR A 55 4.23 15.93 -12.18
CA TYR A 55 3.09 16.84 -12.04
C TYR A 55 3.21 17.65 -10.77
N GLU A 56 2.74 18.88 -10.82
CA GLU A 56 2.54 19.73 -9.68
C GLU A 56 1.06 19.71 -9.27
N VAL A 57 0.79 19.77 -7.97
CA VAL A 57 -0.56 19.81 -7.43
C VAL A 57 -0.84 21.20 -6.90
N LYS A 58 -1.87 21.84 -7.40
CA LYS A 58 -2.36 23.15 -6.96
C LYS A 58 -3.74 23.04 -6.30
N GLY A 59 -4.13 24.07 -5.54
CA GLY A 59 -5.42 24.16 -4.88
C GLY A 59 -5.37 23.77 -3.41
N PHE A 60 -4.24 24.02 -2.78
CA PHE A 60 -4.08 23.99 -1.33
C PHE A 60 -3.32 25.23 -0.84
N ASP A 61 -3.49 25.58 0.41
CA ASP A 61 -2.74 26.63 1.10
C ASP A 61 -2.26 26.12 2.47
N SER A 62 -0.97 26.22 2.71
CA SER A 62 -0.32 25.77 3.94
C SER A 62 0.99 26.51 4.19
N LYS A 63 1.24 26.81 5.47
CA LYS A 63 2.52 27.41 5.89
C LYS A 63 3.67 26.40 6.00
N VAL A 64 3.37 25.12 6.00
CA VAL A 64 4.34 24.02 6.25
C VAL A 64 4.61 23.23 4.97
N LEU A 65 3.60 23.04 4.12
CA LEU A 65 3.76 22.46 2.79
C LEU A 65 4.08 23.57 1.80
N LYS A 66 5.25 23.49 1.16
CA LYS A 66 5.62 24.40 0.07
C LYS A 66 4.86 24.01 -1.19
N GLU A 67 5.21 22.85 -1.74
CA GLU A 67 4.61 22.33 -2.96
C GLU A 67 4.26 20.84 -2.80
N ILE A 68 3.40 20.34 -3.67
CA ILE A 68 3.10 18.92 -3.75
C ILE A 68 3.37 18.45 -5.17
N TYR A 69 4.23 17.45 -5.29
CA TYR A 69 4.64 16.87 -6.56
C TYR A 69 4.19 15.41 -6.67
N ILE A 70 3.82 15.01 -7.87
CA ILE A 70 3.58 13.62 -8.22
C ILE A 70 4.61 13.26 -9.29
N LYS A 71 5.33 12.16 -9.10
CA LYS A 71 6.20 11.55 -10.09
C LYS A 71 5.71 10.15 -10.39
N ILE A 72 5.42 9.88 -11.67
CA ILE A 72 5.07 8.53 -12.09
C ILE A 72 6.37 7.75 -12.31
N VAL A 73 6.48 6.65 -11.57
CA VAL A 73 7.58 5.70 -11.70
C VAL A 73 6.98 4.39 -12.16
N SER A 74 7.10 4.10 -13.46
CA SER A 74 6.62 2.86 -14.06
C SER A 74 7.68 1.77 -14.03
N GLY A 75 7.26 0.53 -13.95
CA GLY A 75 8.14 -0.63 -14.02
C GLY A 75 8.70 -1.07 -12.67
N TYR A 76 9.96 -1.45 -12.63
CA TYR A 76 10.61 -2.14 -11.50
C TYR A 76 10.79 -1.30 -10.22
N SER A 77 10.52 -0.02 -10.26
CA SER A 77 10.82 0.90 -9.15
C SER A 77 9.66 1.08 -8.16
N SER A 78 8.47 0.56 -8.44
CA SER A 78 7.32 0.69 -7.54
C SER A 78 6.98 -0.65 -6.90
N PHE A 79 7.25 -0.78 -5.60
CA PHE A 79 6.79 -1.93 -4.81
C PHE A 79 5.33 -1.81 -4.40
N VAL A 80 4.87 -0.58 -4.16
CA VAL A 80 3.52 -0.24 -3.74
C VAL A 80 2.95 0.87 -4.61
N ASP A 81 1.65 1.07 -4.59
CA ASP A 81 1.01 2.05 -5.45
C ASP A 81 1.53 3.47 -5.20
N TYR A 82 1.87 3.81 -3.94
CA TYR A 82 2.38 5.14 -3.59
C TYR A 82 3.45 5.08 -2.51
N LEU A 83 4.59 5.77 -2.73
CA LEU A 83 5.57 6.13 -1.72
C LEU A 83 5.54 7.64 -1.52
N ILE A 84 5.46 8.08 -0.26
CA ILE A 84 5.32 9.49 0.09
C ILE A 84 6.56 9.96 0.82
N PHE A 85 7.12 11.07 0.38
CA PHE A 85 8.30 11.71 0.98
C PHE A 85 7.96 13.15 1.37
N TYR A 86 8.61 13.64 2.42
CA TYR A 86 8.49 15.03 2.85
C TYR A 86 9.88 15.65 2.95
N GLN A 87 10.33 16.30 1.87
CA GLN A 87 11.69 16.80 1.68
C GLN A 87 11.75 17.85 0.58
N ASP A 88 12.87 18.64 0.53
CA ASP A 88 13.03 19.76 -0.40
C ASP A 88 13.64 19.38 -1.77
N HIS A 89 13.85 18.11 -2.03
CA HIS A 89 14.40 17.63 -3.30
C HIS A 89 13.60 16.43 -3.81
N GLU A 90 13.73 16.19 -5.12
CA GLU A 90 13.12 15.00 -5.74
C GLU A 90 13.70 13.73 -5.13
N PRO A 91 12.84 12.76 -4.71
CA PRO A 91 13.30 11.52 -4.06
C PRO A 91 14.22 10.68 -4.94
N ASN A 92 15.25 10.15 -4.34
CA ASN A 92 16.24 9.24 -4.92
C ASN A 92 16.34 7.94 -4.09
N GLU A 93 17.20 7.03 -4.49
CA GLU A 93 17.36 5.70 -3.87
C GLU A 93 17.84 5.70 -2.41
N ASN A 94 18.45 6.81 -1.95
CA ASN A 94 18.96 6.95 -0.59
C ASN A 94 17.93 7.59 0.37
N ASP A 95 16.82 8.07 -0.15
CA ASP A 95 15.80 8.74 0.65
C ASP A 95 14.84 7.73 1.28
N THR A 96 14.34 8.07 2.46
CA THR A 96 13.39 7.25 3.20
C THR A 96 11.98 7.84 3.09
N PRO A 97 10.99 7.09 2.57
CA PRO A 97 9.62 7.56 2.56
C PRO A 97 9.04 7.65 3.97
N ILE A 98 8.03 8.50 4.15
CA ILE A 98 7.26 8.60 5.39
C ILE A 98 6.05 7.66 5.38
N TYR A 99 5.48 7.41 4.19
CA TYR A 99 4.39 6.44 4.00
C TYR A 99 4.67 5.52 2.82
N ALA A 100 4.20 4.27 2.95
CA ALA A 100 3.98 3.34 1.86
C ALA A 100 2.49 2.99 1.83
N ILE A 101 1.84 3.24 0.69
CA ILE A 101 0.40 3.06 0.54
C ILE A 101 0.12 2.10 -0.61
N GLU A 102 -0.67 1.08 -0.34
CA GLU A 102 -1.18 0.15 -1.33
C GLU A 102 -2.71 0.32 -1.42
N GLU A 103 -3.23 0.57 -2.62
CA GLU A 103 -4.66 0.71 -2.88
C GLU A 103 -5.25 -0.61 -3.36
N THR A 104 -6.43 -0.98 -2.88
CA THR A 104 -7.21 -2.07 -3.47
C THR A 104 -8.52 -1.53 -4.03
N LYS A 105 -8.84 -1.97 -5.23
CA LYS A 105 -10.11 -1.66 -5.91
C LYS A 105 -11.18 -2.71 -5.64
N THR A 106 -10.81 -3.83 -5.00
CA THR A 106 -11.71 -4.96 -4.78
C THR A 106 -12.59 -4.76 -3.56
N ASP A 107 -13.85 -5.15 -3.71
CA ASP A 107 -14.81 -5.32 -2.61
C ASP A 107 -14.41 -6.54 -1.75
N ASP A 108 -14.73 -6.52 -0.47
CA ASP A 108 -14.55 -7.63 0.47
C ASP A 108 -15.31 -8.90 0.08
N ALA A 109 -16.34 -8.78 -0.74
CA ALA A 109 -17.16 -9.89 -1.23
C ALA A 109 -16.59 -10.56 -2.48
N GLU A 110 -15.64 -9.95 -3.18
CA GLU A 110 -14.99 -10.59 -4.32
C GLU A 110 -13.96 -11.59 -3.82
N SER A 111 -14.25 -12.87 -4.02
CA SER A 111 -13.47 -14.03 -3.58
C SER A 111 -12.13 -14.24 -4.31
N ARG A 112 -11.55 -13.22 -4.91
CA ARG A 112 -10.19 -13.30 -5.44
C ARG A 112 -9.18 -13.21 -4.29
N ASN A 113 -9.13 -14.30 -3.56
CA ASN A 113 -8.42 -14.52 -2.31
C ASN A 113 -6.90 -14.25 -2.36
N THR A 114 -6.30 -14.12 -3.53
CA THR A 114 -4.86 -13.94 -3.69
C THR A 114 -4.40 -12.51 -3.45
N GLY A 115 -5.25 -11.52 -3.67
CA GLY A 115 -4.89 -10.12 -3.61
C GLY A 115 -4.36 -9.65 -2.25
N VAL A 116 -4.96 -10.12 -1.14
CA VAL A 116 -4.52 -9.71 0.22
C VAL A 116 -3.14 -10.27 0.55
N TYR A 117 -2.87 -11.54 0.18
CA TYR A 117 -1.57 -12.17 0.42
C TYR A 117 -0.45 -11.54 -0.42
N GLN A 118 -0.72 -11.24 -1.68
CA GLN A 118 0.25 -10.55 -2.55
C GLN A 118 0.59 -9.16 -2.01
N ARG A 119 -0.40 -8.44 -1.50
CA ARG A 119 -0.19 -7.12 -0.90
C ARG A 119 0.53 -7.21 0.44
N ALA A 120 0.24 -8.23 1.25
CA ALA A 120 0.95 -8.45 2.50
C ALA A 120 2.45 -8.65 2.28
N SER A 121 2.86 -9.38 1.23
CA SER A 121 4.27 -9.57 0.90
C SER A 121 4.98 -8.25 0.55
N LYS A 122 4.31 -7.31 -0.13
CA LYS A 122 4.85 -5.98 -0.41
C LYS A 122 5.22 -5.26 0.88
N PHE A 123 4.35 -5.30 1.89
CA PHE A 123 4.62 -4.65 3.18
C PHE A 123 5.73 -5.31 3.99
N VAL A 124 5.98 -6.61 3.81
CA VAL A 124 7.15 -7.28 4.38
C VAL A 124 8.44 -6.72 3.77
N TYR A 125 8.49 -6.54 2.44
CA TYR A 125 9.63 -5.91 1.78
C TYR A 125 9.80 -4.46 2.19
N ILE A 126 8.71 -3.71 2.30
CA ILE A 126 8.75 -2.32 2.79
C ILE A 126 9.34 -2.26 4.20
N GLU A 127 8.95 -3.15 5.12
CA GLU A 127 9.52 -3.20 6.47
C GLU A 127 11.02 -3.52 6.46
N TYR A 128 11.45 -4.37 5.54
CA TYR A 128 12.87 -4.71 5.40
C TYR A 128 13.72 -3.54 4.92
N TYR A 129 13.27 -2.82 3.89
CA TYR A 129 14.02 -1.71 3.30
C TYR A 129 13.84 -0.40 4.05
N TYR A 130 12.68 -0.15 4.60
CA TYR A 130 12.28 1.08 5.27
C TYR A 130 11.64 0.78 6.61
N PRO A 131 12.42 0.32 7.59
CA PRO A 131 11.88 0.02 8.92
C PRO A 131 11.26 1.26 9.55
N ASN A 132 10.16 1.06 10.27
CA ASN A 132 9.44 2.10 11.03
C ASN A 132 8.69 3.16 10.20
N ILE A 133 8.58 3.04 8.88
CA ILE A 133 7.69 3.93 8.14
C ILE A 133 6.24 3.51 8.31
N LYS A 134 5.35 4.45 8.08
CA LYS A 134 3.91 4.17 8.15
C LYS A 134 3.46 3.41 6.91
N LYS A 135 2.88 2.24 7.11
CA LYS A 135 2.34 1.35 6.07
C LYS A 135 0.83 1.44 6.08
N ILE A 136 0.21 1.66 4.93
CA ILE A 136 -1.23 1.88 4.82
C ILE A 136 -1.78 0.99 3.70
N MET A 137 -2.77 0.18 4.04
CA MET A 137 -3.62 -0.52 3.08
C MET A 137 -4.90 0.29 2.89
N LEU A 138 -5.08 0.87 1.72
CA LEU A 138 -6.23 1.70 1.39
C LEU A 138 -7.25 0.87 0.60
N TYR A 139 -8.41 0.62 1.21
CA TYR A 139 -9.54 -0.02 0.55
C TYR A 139 -10.34 0.99 -0.26
N ASN A 140 -11.08 0.49 -1.24
CA ASN A 140 -11.86 1.34 -2.14
C ASN A 140 -12.85 2.20 -1.36
N LEU A 141 -12.63 3.52 -1.37
CA LEU A 141 -13.45 4.52 -0.70
C LEU A 141 -14.86 4.70 -1.31
N GLN A 142 -15.19 3.97 -2.37
CA GLN A 142 -16.47 4.12 -3.10
C GLN A 142 -17.44 2.96 -2.88
N VAL A 143 -17.01 1.87 -2.26
CA VAL A 143 -17.85 0.69 -2.11
C VAL A 143 -18.64 0.77 -0.81
N ASP A 144 -19.97 0.64 -0.94
CA ASP A 144 -20.85 0.49 0.21
C ASP A 144 -20.65 -0.93 0.77
N GLN A 145 -19.95 -1.04 1.88
CA GLN A 145 -19.57 -2.32 2.50
C GLN A 145 -20.74 -2.94 3.23
N LYS A 146 -21.74 -3.38 2.48
CA LYS A 146 -22.95 -4.04 3.03
C LYS A 146 -22.80 -5.54 3.24
N LYS A 147 -21.71 -6.15 2.69
CA LYS A 147 -21.50 -7.59 2.75
C LYS A 147 -20.53 -7.95 3.85
N GLU A 148 -20.77 -9.11 4.48
CA GLU A 148 -19.85 -9.67 5.46
C GLU A 148 -18.52 -10.06 4.78
N ALA A 149 -17.42 -9.82 5.50
CA ALA A 149 -16.11 -10.20 5.02
C ALA A 149 -15.96 -11.74 5.02
N THR A 150 -15.35 -12.27 3.96
CA THR A 150 -15.04 -13.71 3.91
C THR A 150 -13.92 -14.06 4.90
N ASP A 151 -13.87 -15.32 5.34
CA ASP A 151 -12.80 -15.82 6.24
C ASP A 151 -11.40 -15.51 5.72
N THR A 152 -11.19 -15.65 4.41
CA THR A 152 -9.90 -15.32 3.77
C THR A 152 -9.57 -13.85 3.89
N ASN A 153 -10.57 -12.98 3.73
CA ASN A 153 -10.38 -11.55 3.85
C ASN A 153 -10.09 -11.15 5.32
N ILE A 154 -10.81 -11.75 6.27
CA ILE A 154 -10.55 -11.59 7.71
C ILE A 154 -9.11 -12.02 8.04
N PHE A 155 -8.71 -13.22 7.60
CA PHE A 155 -7.37 -13.73 7.83
C PHE A 155 -6.28 -12.82 7.24
N GLY A 156 -6.43 -12.42 5.98
CA GLY A 156 -5.49 -11.52 5.32
C GLY A 156 -5.41 -10.14 5.99
N THR A 157 -6.54 -9.59 6.41
CA THR A 157 -6.59 -8.33 7.16
C THR A 157 -5.86 -8.46 8.50
N ARG A 158 -6.05 -9.57 9.22
CA ARG A 158 -5.32 -9.85 10.47
C ARG A 158 -3.81 -9.96 10.25
N CYS A 159 -3.37 -10.57 9.13
CA CYS A 159 -1.96 -10.58 8.75
C CYS A 159 -1.40 -9.17 8.54
N LEU A 160 -2.12 -8.31 7.81
CA LEU A 160 -1.73 -6.91 7.61
C LEU A 160 -1.60 -6.16 8.94
N LEU A 161 -2.60 -6.29 9.81
CA LEU A 161 -2.58 -5.68 11.16
C LEU A 161 -1.39 -6.18 11.99
N THR A 162 -1.04 -7.47 11.87
CA THR A 162 0.13 -8.06 12.55
C THR A 162 1.45 -7.46 12.06
N LEU A 163 1.52 -7.06 10.77
CA LEU A 163 2.65 -6.36 10.19
C LEU A 163 2.67 -4.84 10.51
N GLY A 164 1.75 -4.37 11.35
CA GLY A 164 1.62 -2.96 11.69
C GLY A 164 1.10 -2.10 10.55
N VAL A 165 0.37 -2.68 9.59
CA VAL A 165 -0.25 -1.96 8.49
C VAL A 165 -1.56 -1.33 8.97
N GLU A 166 -1.70 -0.02 8.79
CA GLU A 166 -2.96 0.69 9.02
C GLU A 166 -3.95 0.36 7.90
N ILE A 167 -5.19 0.08 8.26
CA ILE A 167 -6.25 -0.24 7.31
C ILE A 167 -7.22 0.93 7.22
N ASP A 168 -7.29 1.57 6.07
CA ASP A 168 -8.19 2.69 5.80
C ASP A 168 -9.21 2.36 4.70
N GLY A 169 -10.39 2.99 4.77
CA GLY A 169 -11.45 2.80 3.78
C GLY A 169 -12.23 1.47 3.91
N LYS A 170 -11.96 0.68 4.93
CA LYS A 170 -12.64 -0.57 5.25
C LYS A 170 -13.21 -0.50 6.66
N ARG A 171 -14.45 -0.98 6.81
CA ARG A 171 -15.03 -1.21 8.13
C ARG A 171 -14.36 -2.44 8.75
N LEU A 172 -13.72 -2.25 9.89
CA LEU A 172 -13.15 -3.32 10.68
C LEU A 172 -14.16 -3.74 11.76
N ASP A 173 -14.52 -5.03 11.79
CA ASP A 173 -15.17 -5.60 12.94
C ASP A 173 -14.11 -5.86 14.02
N HIS A 174 -14.10 -5.01 15.05
CA HIS A 174 -13.11 -5.07 16.12
C HIS A 174 -13.14 -6.37 16.92
N SER A 175 -14.20 -7.17 16.83
CA SER A 175 -14.30 -8.46 17.53
C SER A 175 -13.44 -9.54 16.84
N VAL A 176 -13.38 -9.53 15.52
CA VAL A 176 -12.72 -10.58 14.71
C VAL A 176 -11.46 -10.08 13.99
N MET A 177 -11.38 -8.80 13.64
CA MET A 177 -10.26 -8.23 12.88
C MET A 177 -9.19 -7.64 13.80
N LYS A 178 -8.51 -8.49 14.56
CA LYS A 178 -7.40 -8.11 15.45
C LYS A 178 -6.08 -8.73 14.95
N PRO A 179 -4.93 -8.10 15.25
CA PRO A 179 -3.63 -8.71 14.96
C PRO A 179 -3.52 -10.12 15.55
N PHE A 180 -2.77 -10.97 14.92
CA PHE A 180 -2.39 -12.25 15.52
C PHE A 180 -1.37 -12.03 16.64
N THR A 181 -1.53 -12.74 17.75
CA THR A 181 -0.67 -12.62 18.93
C THR A 181 0.41 -13.70 18.98
N SER A 182 0.24 -14.78 18.21
CA SER A 182 1.17 -15.90 18.14
C SER A 182 1.08 -16.65 16.82
N ILE A 183 2.13 -17.37 16.49
CA ILE A 183 2.15 -18.26 15.32
C ILE A 183 1.12 -19.40 15.46
N GLY A 184 0.87 -19.86 16.69
CA GLY A 184 -0.16 -20.87 16.95
C GLY A 184 -1.55 -20.38 16.59
N GLU A 185 -1.86 -19.12 16.86
CA GLU A 185 -3.12 -18.50 16.47
C GLU A 185 -3.25 -18.38 14.94
N VAL A 186 -2.17 -18.03 14.24
CA VAL A 186 -2.13 -18.00 12.76
C VAL A 186 -2.45 -19.38 12.19
N ILE A 187 -1.78 -20.42 12.69
CA ILE A 187 -1.97 -21.81 12.25
C ILE A 187 -3.43 -22.24 12.50
N LYS A 188 -3.96 -21.98 13.69
CA LYS A 188 -5.34 -22.32 14.04
C LYS A 188 -6.35 -21.64 13.11
N ALA A 189 -6.19 -20.33 12.88
CA ALA A 189 -7.04 -19.57 11.99
C ALA A 189 -6.98 -20.09 10.55
N LYS A 190 -5.78 -20.42 10.06
CA LYS A 190 -5.59 -20.99 8.72
C LYS A 190 -6.28 -22.35 8.58
N ASN A 191 -6.16 -23.22 9.58
CA ASN A 191 -6.76 -24.54 9.56
C ASN A 191 -8.31 -24.48 9.60
N SER A 192 -8.87 -23.52 10.31
CA SER A 192 -10.34 -23.32 10.37
C SER A 192 -10.97 -22.87 9.04
N MET A 193 -10.16 -22.36 8.10
CA MET A 193 -10.65 -21.95 6.77
C MET A 193 -10.91 -23.12 5.81
N GLY A 194 -10.81 -24.37 6.26
CA GLY A 194 -11.06 -25.55 5.42
C GLY A 194 -10.07 -25.76 4.27
N LEU A 195 -8.96 -25.03 4.26
CA LEU A 195 -7.91 -25.26 3.28
C LEU A 195 -7.21 -26.59 3.59
N PRO A 196 -6.95 -27.43 2.58
CA PRO A 196 -6.26 -28.68 2.83
C PRO A 196 -4.89 -28.40 3.47
N PRO A 197 -4.48 -29.19 4.49
CA PRO A 197 -3.21 -28.99 5.16
C PRO A 197 -2.08 -29.10 4.15
N ALA A 198 -1.20 -28.11 4.14
CA ALA A 198 -0.04 -28.07 3.24
C ALA A 198 0.91 -29.27 3.41
N SER A 199 0.84 -29.95 4.57
CA SER A 199 1.66 -31.09 4.96
C SER A 199 1.46 -32.35 4.11
N ASN A 200 0.31 -32.48 3.40
CA ASN A 200 0.01 -33.70 2.63
C ASN A 200 0.42 -33.62 1.16
N VAL A 201 1.10 -32.56 0.77
CA VAL A 201 1.59 -32.40 -0.61
C VAL A 201 3.08 -32.45 -0.63
N PRO A 202 3.68 -33.48 -1.22
CA PRO A 202 5.14 -33.56 -1.34
C PRO A 202 5.64 -32.38 -2.16
N VAL A 203 6.44 -31.53 -1.54
CA VAL A 203 7.19 -30.48 -2.23
C VAL A 203 8.37 -31.14 -2.92
N ARG A 204 8.42 -31.05 -4.24
CA ARG A 204 9.53 -31.55 -5.02
C ARG A 204 10.48 -30.41 -5.38
N LEU A 205 11.73 -30.54 -4.98
CA LEU A 205 12.80 -29.66 -5.42
C LEU A 205 13.48 -30.28 -6.62
N LYS A 206 13.50 -29.57 -7.74
CA LYS A 206 14.21 -29.99 -8.94
C LYS A 206 15.28 -28.97 -9.27
N LYS A 207 16.52 -29.41 -9.35
CA LYS A 207 17.64 -28.57 -9.76
C LYS A 207 17.70 -28.57 -11.30
N ILE A 208 17.62 -27.40 -11.90
CA ILE A 208 17.76 -27.17 -13.35
C ILE A 208 18.92 -26.20 -13.53
N GLY A 209 20.12 -26.73 -13.84
CA GLY A 209 21.32 -25.91 -13.91
C GLY A 209 21.64 -25.24 -12.58
N LYS A 210 21.71 -23.90 -12.56
CA LYS A 210 21.92 -23.11 -11.34
C LYS A 210 20.60 -22.75 -10.61
N LEU A 211 19.44 -23.06 -11.19
CA LEU A 211 18.14 -22.72 -10.64
C LEU A 211 17.57 -23.88 -9.83
N ILE A 212 16.89 -23.56 -8.76
CA ILE A 212 16.11 -24.52 -7.98
C ILE A 212 14.65 -24.26 -8.27
N GLN A 213 13.99 -25.23 -8.89
CA GLN A 213 12.55 -25.19 -9.10
C GLN A 213 11.87 -25.92 -7.94
N VAL A 214 10.95 -25.23 -7.28
CA VAL A 214 10.07 -25.80 -6.25
C VAL A 214 8.75 -26.13 -6.90
N SER A 215 8.33 -27.38 -6.87
CA SER A 215 7.04 -27.79 -7.40
C SER A 215 6.19 -28.48 -6.32
N GLY A 216 4.94 -28.09 -6.23
CA GLY A 216 3.96 -28.63 -5.31
C GLY A 216 2.64 -27.86 -5.40
N ARG A 217 1.58 -28.31 -4.71
CA ARG A 217 0.28 -27.62 -4.73
C ARG A 217 0.33 -26.18 -4.23
N LEU A 218 1.33 -25.81 -3.43
CA LEU A 218 1.55 -24.45 -2.94
C LEU A 218 1.83 -23.44 -4.07
N PHE A 219 2.19 -23.92 -5.27
CA PHE A 219 2.62 -23.10 -6.39
C PHE A 219 1.78 -23.34 -7.65
N LYS A 220 0.70 -24.10 -7.55
CA LYS A 220 -0.30 -24.19 -8.61
C LYS A 220 -1.44 -23.26 -8.25
N SER A 221 -1.30 -22.00 -8.65
CA SER A 221 -2.43 -21.08 -8.85
C SER A 221 -2.86 -21.15 -10.30
#